data_523b8995d085981bfc1a976e0235a76b
#
_entry.id   523b8995d085981bfc1a976e0235a76b
#
_cell.length_a   1.000
_cell.length_b   1.000
_cell.length_c   1.000
_cell.angle_alpha   90.00
_cell.angle_beta   90.00
_cell.angle_gamma   90.00
#
_symmetry.space_group_name_H-M   'P 1'
#
loop_
_entity.id
_entity.type
_entity.pdbx_description
1 polymer ?
#
loop_
_entity_poly.entity_id
_entity_poly.type
_entity_poly.pdbx_seq_one_letter_code
_entity_poly.pdbx_strand_id
1 'polypeptide(L)'
;LRRQRQMCIRDSQNMSYRRTHFLLQEQLDKTLPQGTRYELVDMLQGRFLLVCEQPDTVDTQTLAQTLCAAFSEAAQFSVSGVWCNGISAVDQLPAAYRTLNERLDLLYFYPAGHFVSRTELDARPAFGKAQAEQIRSEVVQALCTQRFDDAAAALAGFFDAWFEPTADVPYTLDLLIAGVSEYIATFKRAYAVTMEYNPSRFRTEALRAESSRAVKRLFLDLVQDVSCAFASIDNRSNYIDALIGYIERNYADPKLNIDALADHVGLSASHIQNIFKAATGSSISAYLRRLRLNKATEFLAQTDVPISEIAERTGFGNSNYFYTVFKRHYAVTPSEYLSLIHI
;
A
#
# COMPACT_ATOMS: atom_id res chain seq x y z
N LEU A 1 13.63 -2.27 24.49
CA LEU A 1 13.70 -2.07 23.03
C LEU A 1 15.00 -1.38 22.61
N ARG A 2 16.11 -1.98 23.03
CA ARG A 2 17.44 -1.59 22.57
C ARG A 2 17.82 -2.49 21.41
N ARG A 3 17.38 -2.17 20.20
CA ARG A 3 18.14 -2.54 19.01
C ARG A 3 18.72 -1.25 18.47
N GLN A 4 19.99 -1.07 18.79
CA GLN A 4 20.88 -0.13 18.15
C GLN A 4 20.67 -0.24 16.64
N ARG A 5 20.12 0.78 16.04
CA ARG A 5 20.17 0.94 14.60
C ARG A 5 21.63 1.21 14.28
N GLN A 6 22.29 0.16 13.87
CA GLN A 6 23.66 0.24 13.40
C GLN A 6 23.67 1.08 12.15
N MET A 7 24.41 2.09 12.25
CA MET A 7 24.66 2.95 11.14
C MET A 7 26.04 2.75 10.62
N CYS A 8 26.09 2.96 9.39
CA CYS A 8 27.17 3.41 8.57
C CYS A 8 27.82 2.41 7.67
N ILE A 9 27.97 1.19 8.02
CA ILE A 9 28.47 0.20 7.07
C ILE A 9 27.60 -1.01 7.21
N ARG A 10 26.57 -1.08 6.38
CA ARG A 10 25.76 -2.28 6.32
C ARG A 10 26.42 -3.31 5.47
N ASP A 11 26.88 -4.29 6.18
CA ASP A 11 27.42 -5.52 5.68
C ASP A 11 26.36 -6.28 4.84
N SER A 12 26.64 -6.49 3.58
CA SER A 12 26.27 -7.71 2.92
C SER A 12 27.16 -8.79 3.53
N GLN A 13 26.68 -9.51 4.44
CA GLN A 13 27.10 -10.71 5.22
C GLN A 13 28.52 -11.31 5.11
N ASN A 14 29.52 -10.67 4.46
CA ASN A 14 30.81 -11.33 4.22
C ASN A 14 32.07 -10.46 4.22
N MET A 15 32.03 -9.18 4.56
CA MET A 15 33.28 -8.42 4.67
C MET A 15 33.76 -8.33 6.13
N SER A 16 34.94 -8.89 6.44
CA SER A 16 35.59 -8.72 7.72
C SER A 16 35.86 -7.22 7.98
N TYR A 17 35.54 -6.72 9.18
CA TYR A 17 35.77 -5.32 9.62
C TYR A 17 37.18 -4.80 9.26
N ARG A 18 38.20 -5.67 9.35
CA ARG A 18 39.57 -5.34 8.97
C ARG A 18 39.71 -4.97 7.49
N ARG A 19 38.96 -5.63 6.62
CA ARG A 19 38.97 -5.31 5.20
C ARG A 19 38.31 -3.97 4.92
N THR A 20 37.22 -3.67 5.59
CA THR A 20 36.55 -2.37 5.46
C THR A 20 37.44 -1.23 5.95
N HIS A 21 38.06 -1.37 7.12
CA HIS A 21 39.02 -0.40 7.63
C HIS A 21 40.14 -0.12 6.63
N PHE A 22 40.75 -1.19 6.09
CA PHE A 22 41.82 -1.07 5.08
C PHE A 22 41.36 -0.34 3.82
N LEU A 23 40.18 -0.67 3.30
CA LEU A 23 39.60 0.00 2.13
C LEU A 23 39.35 1.49 2.39
N LEU A 24 38.78 1.84 3.54
CA LEU A 24 38.56 3.23 3.91
C LEU A 24 39.90 4.01 4.04
N GLN A 25 40.90 3.38 4.65
CA GLN A 25 42.24 3.96 4.77
C GLN A 25 42.90 4.20 3.40
N GLU A 26 42.81 3.24 2.49
CA GLU A 26 43.30 3.39 1.13
C GLU A 26 42.60 4.53 0.38
N GLN A 27 41.30 4.72 0.59
CA GLN A 27 40.60 5.86 -0.02
C GLN A 27 40.95 7.19 0.62
N LEU A 28 41.20 7.23 1.93
CA LEU A 28 41.68 8.45 2.59
C LEU A 28 43.06 8.88 2.01
N ASP A 29 43.97 7.93 1.87
CA ASP A 29 45.31 8.18 1.29
C ASP A 29 45.25 8.73 -0.15
N LYS A 30 44.23 8.32 -0.93
CA LYS A 30 44.00 8.78 -2.30
C LYS A 30 43.29 10.12 -2.39
N THR A 31 42.37 10.39 -1.46
CA THR A 31 41.42 11.51 -1.53
C THR A 31 41.92 12.75 -0.79
N LEU A 32 42.60 12.54 0.35
CA LEU A 32 43.14 13.63 1.12
C LEU A 32 44.39 14.24 0.45
N PRO A 33 44.56 15.58 0.50
CA PRO A 33 45.77 16.23 0.03
C PRO A 33 47.03 15.67 0.70
N GLN A 34 48.14 15.62 -0.04
CA GLN A 34 49.41 15.14 0.49
C GLN A 34 49.84 15.94 1.74
N GLY A 35 50.18 15.21 2.80
CA GLY A 35 50.61 15.81 4.07
C GLY A 35 49.46 16.07 5.05
N THR A 36 48.18 15.81 4.71
CA THR A 36 47.08 15.88 5.65
C THR A 36 47.22 14.79 6.71
N ARG A 37 47.24 15.18 7.98
CA ARG A 37 47.22 14.19 9.10
C ARG A 37 45.83 13.76 9.38
N TYR A 38 45.63 12.45 9.50
CA TYR A 38 44.36 11.88 9.89
C TYR A 38 44.54 10.66 10.79
N GLU A 39 43.48 10.31 11.52
CA GLU A 39 43.35 9.11 12.30
C GLU A 39 41.98 8.45 11.98
N LEU A 40 42.00 7.19 11.61
CA LEU A 40 40.79 6.40 11.38
C LEU A 40 40.67 5.35 12.48
N VAL A 41 39.65 5.47 13.32
CA VAL A 41 39.41 4.59 14.45
C VAL A 41 38.21 3.69 14.18
N ASP A 42 38.40 2.38 14.33
CA ASP A 42 37.30 1.40 14.30
C ASP A 42 36.59 1.41 15.65
N MET A 43 35.33 1.84 15.63
CA MET A 43 34.46 1.95 16.80
C MET A 43 33.59 0.71 17.02
N LEU A 44 33.91 -0.37 16.31
CA LEU A 44 33.13 -1.61 16.27
C LEU A 44 31.74 -1.47 15.61
N GLN A 45 31.12 -2.59 15.31
CA GLN A 45 29.77 -2.65 14.72
C GLN A 45 29.61 -1.89 13.39
N GLY A 46 30.69 -1.78 12.59
CA GLY A 46 30.65 -1.08 11.31
C GLY A 46 30.64 0.46 11.44
N ARG A 47 31.02 0.99 12.59
CA ARG A 47 31.17 2.44 12.81
C ARG A 47 32.65 2.81 12.80
N PHE A 48 32.98 3.90 12.11
CA PHE A 48 34.32 4.44 12.06
C PHE A 48 34.32 5.91 12.48
N LEU A 49 35.31 6.30 13.22
CA LEU A 49 35.58 7.70 13.56
C LEU A 49 36.80 8.14 12.75
N LEU A 50 36.59 9.15 11.92
CA LEU A 50 37.67 9.83 11.23
C LEU A 50 37.93 11.16 11.91
N VAL A 51 39.18 11.39 12.32
CA VAL A 51 39.71 12.67 12.76
C VAL A 51 40.75 13.10 11.75
N CYS A 52 40.60 14.24 11.12
CA CYS A 52 41.57 14.73 10.18
C CYS A 52 41.81 16.23 10.32
N GLU A 53 43.03 16.67 10.00
CA GLU A 53 43.34 18.10 9.82
C GLU A 53 42.56 18.63 8.63
N GLN A 54 41.97 19.81 8.78
CA GLN A 54 41.27 20.44 7.65
C GLN A 54 42.31 20.98 6.67
N PRO A 55 42.30 20.55 5.40
CA PRO A 55 43.18 21.13 4.39
C PRO A 55 42.78 22.59 4.08
N ASP A 56 43.75 23.49 4.03
CA ASP A 56 43.51 24.90 3.70
C ASP A 56 42.92 25.14 2.29
N THR A 57 43.01 24.13 1.43
CA THR A 57 42.65 24.22 0.01
C THR A 57 41.22 23.72 -0.31
N VAL A 58 40.56 23.07 0.60
CA VAL A 58 39.22 22.44 0.37
C VAL A 58 38.32 22.78 1.52
N ASP A 59 37.08 23.20 1.21
CA ASP A 59 36.09 23.39 2.27
C ASP A 59 35.62 22.04 2.84
N THR A 60 35.27 22.04 4.11
CA THR A 60 34.93 20.81 4.86
C THR A 60 33.72 20.08 4.28
N GLN A 61 32.74 20.80 3.73
CA GLN A 61 31.54 20.19 3.14
C GLN A 61 31.88 19.44 1.85
N THR A 62 32.67 20.05 0.98
CA THR A 62 33.16 19.41 -0.26
C THR A 62 34.02 18.19 0.06
N LEU A 63 34.91 18.30 1.07
CA LEU A 63 35.71 17.17 1.53
C LEU A 63 34.84 16.00 2.05
N ALA A 64 33.85 16.28 2.89
CA ALA A 64 32.96 15.28 3.44
C ALA A 64 32.18 14.58 2.32
N GLN A 65 31.66 15.30 1.33
CA GLN A 65 30.94 14.73 0.19
C GLN A 65 31.87 13.87 -0.70
N THR A 66 33.07 14.31 -0.95
CA THR A 66 34.06 13.56 -1.74
C THR A 66 34.44 12.25 -1.04
N LEU A 67 34.70 12.32 0.26
CA LEU A 67 34.95 11.10 1.07
C LEU A 67 33.77 10.15 1.09
N CYS A 68 32.56 10.67 1.21
CA CYS A 68 31.32 9.86 1.16
C CYS A 68 31.22 9.07 -0.15
N ALA A 69 31.44 9.72 -1.28
CA ALA A 69 31.43 9.10 -2.59
C ALA A 69 32.54 8.04 -2.73
N ALA A 70 33.77 8.37 -2.36
CA ALA A 70 34.91 7.47 -2.44
C ALA A 70 34.74 6.24 -1.54
N PHE A 71 34.23 6.41 -0.34
CA PHE A 71 33.96 5.32 0.58
C PHE A 71 32.82 4.39 0.08
N SER A 72 31.76 4.98 -0.45
CA SER A 72 30.63 4.20 -0.99
C SER A 72 31.05 3.40 -2.22
N GLU A 73 31.87 3.96 -3.10
CA GLU A 73 32.42 3.28 -4.27
C GLU A 73 33.35 2.12 -3.86
N ALA A 74 34.29 2.36 -2.95
CA ALA A 74 35.23 1.34 -2.49
C ALA A 74 34.56 0.21 -1.73
N ALA A 75 33.55 0.52 -0.90
CA ALA A 75 32.83 -0.43 -0.11
C ALA A 75 31.77 -1.21 -0.92
N GLN A 76 31.39 -0.72 -2.09
CA GLN A 76 30.27 -1.22 -2.91
C GLN A 76 28.91 -1.20 -2.20
N PHE A 77 28.75 -0.33 -1.21
CA PHE A 77 27.49 -0.04 -0.50
C PHE A 77 27.50 1.41 -0.01
N SER A 78 26.33 1.95 0.31
CA SER A 78 26.21 3.34 0.76
C SER A 78 26.80 3.54 2.14
N VAL A 79 27.76 4.47 2.23
CA VAL A 79 28.35 4.94 3.50
C VAL A 79 27.75 6.29 3.85
N SER A 80 27.21 6.42 5.07
CA SER A 80 26.63 7.68 5.56
C SER A 80 27.32 8.10 6.86
N GLY A 81 27.34 9.38 7.15
CA GLY A 81 28.00 9.87 8.34
C GLY A 81 27.56 11.26 8.77
N VAL A 82 27.93 11.60 9.99
CA VAL A 82 27.79 12.95 10.55
C VAL A 82 29.18 13.53 10.77
N TRP A 83 29.37 14.77 10.43
CA TRP A 83 30.64 15.45 10.59
C TRP A 83 30.50 16.80 11.31
N CYS A 84 31.55 17.23 11.94
CA CYS A 84 31.71 18.59 12.49
C CYS A 84 33.13 19.10 12.24
N ASN A 85 33.31 20.42 12.29
CA ASN A 85 34.59 21.11 12.23
C ASN A 85 34.81 21.97 13.48
N GLY A 86 35.89 22.74 13.50
CA GLY A 86 36.18 23.70 14.56
C GLY A 86 36.73 23.08 15.86
N ILE A 87 37.27 21.86 15.81
CA ILE A 87 37.94 21.22 16.93
C ILE A 87 39.40 21.72 16.90
N SER A 88 39.80 22.55 17.88
CA SER A 88 41.12 23.17 17.95
C SER A 88 42.08 22.52 18.95
N ALA A 89 41.56 21.63 19.81
CA ALA A 89 42.33 20.97 20.85
C ALA A 89 41.89 19.53 21.08
N VAL A 90 42.81 18.65 21.47
CA VAL A 90 42.58 17.21 21.61
C VAL A 90 41.57 16.91 22.75
N ASP A 91 41.52 17.72 23.78
CA ASP A 91 40.58 17.60 24.91
C ASP A 91 39.11 17.84 24.49
N GLN A 92 38.87 18.49 23.35
CA GLN A 92 37.52 18.67 22.76
C GLN A 92 36.99 17.41 22.03
N LEU A 93 37.87 16.50 21.62
CA LEU A 93 37.49 15.31 20.85
C LEU A 93 36.44 14.41 21.54
N PRO A 94 36.52 14.11 22.86
CA PRO A 94 35.53 13.28 23.53
C PRO A 94 34.13 13.89 23.54
N ALA A 95 34.02 15.22 23.65
CA ALA A 95 32.75 15.93 23.58
C ALA A 95 32.17 15.95 22.18
N ALA A 96 32.99 16.24 21.19
CA ALA A 96 32.61 16.20 19.77
C ALA A 96 32.14 14.80 19.37
N TYR A 97 32.89 13.75 19.72
CA TYR A 97 32.51 12.36 19.46
C TYR A 97 31.15 12.00 20.06
N ARG A 98 30.91 12.32 21.35
CA ARG A 98 29.62 12.05 21.99
C ARG A 98 28.49 12.72 21.22
N THR A 99 28.64 13.99 20.88
CA THR A 99 27.64 14.75 20.14
C THR A 99 27.36 14.13 18.75
N LEU A 100 28.42 13.78 18.01
CA LEU A 100 28.24 13.13 16.70
C LEU A 100 27.58 11.76 16.82
N ASN A 101 27.99 10.95 17.81
CA ASN A 101 27.42 9.63 18.00
C ASN A 101 25.93 9.68 18.36
N GLU A 102 25.49 10.66 19.15
CA GLU A 102 24.06 10.90 19.44
C GLU A 102 23.26 11.32 18.20
N ARG A 103 23.90 11.95 17.21
CA ARG A 103 23.27 12.41 15.97
C ARG A 103 23.25 11.36 14.88
N LEU A 104 23.98 10.26 15.03
CA LEU A 104 24.02 9.21 14.01
C LEU A 104 22.64 8.62 13.70
N ASP A 105 21.77 8.47 14.68
CA ASP A 105 20.44 7.91 14.50
C ASP A 105 19.53 8.84 13.64
N LEU A 106 19.85 10.13 13.55
CA LEU A 106 19.11 11.09 12.73
C LEU A 106 19.36 10.90 11.23
N LEU A 107 20.41 10.18 10.84
CA LEU A 107 20.63 9.81 9.43
C LEU A 107 19.53 8.88 8.88
N TYR A 108 18.70 8.32 9.72
CA TYR A 108 17.47 7.64 9.32
C TYR A 108 16.57 8.51 8.43
N PHE A 109 16.57 9.82 8.64
CA PHE A 109 15.77 10.79 7.89
C PHE A 109 16.46 11.34 6.63
N TYR A 110 17.65 10.83 6.30
CA TYR A 110 18.43 11.25 5.14
C TYR A 110 18.55 10.12 4.11
N PRO A 111 18.84 10.46 2.85
CA PRO A 111 19.18 9.45 1.86
C PRO A 111 20.41 8.65 2.28
N ALA A 112 20.45 7.37 1.90
CA ALA A 112 21.68 6.59 2.03
C ALA A 112 22.83 7.22 1.21
N GLY A 113 24.06 7.13 1.72
CA GLY A 113 25.23 7.75 1.06
C GLY A 113 25.32 9.25 1.28
N HIS A 114 24.85 9.77 2.41
CA HIS A 114 24.94 11.18 2.77
C HIS A 114 25.86 11.39 3.98
N PHE A 115 26.74 12.40 3.86
CA PHE A 115 27.48 12.97 4.99
C PHE A 115 26.87 14.32 5.34
N VAL A 116 26.32 14.42 6.56
CA VAL A 116 25.56 15.58 7.03
C VAL A 116 26.34 16.32 8.09
N SER A 117 26.37 17.65 8.02
CA SER A 117 27.03 18.41 9.07
C SER A 117 26.19 18.43 10.36
N ARG A 118 26.87 18.49 11.50
CA ARG A 118 26.20 18.68 12.79
C ARG A 118 25.33 19.93 12.80
N THR A 119 25.83 21.03 12.21
CA THR A 119 25.09 22.30 12.16
C THR A 119 23.82 22.21 11.33
N GLU A 120 23.82 21.44 10.26
CA GLU A 120 22.63 21.16 9.45
C GLU A 120 21.59 20.35 10.24
N LEU A 121 22.04 19.30 10.94
CA LEU A 121 21.16 18.48 11.80
C LEU A 121 20.52 19.31 12.93
N ASP A 122 21.32 20.15 13.60
CA ASP A 122 20.86 20.95 14.73
C ASP A 122 19.93 22.12 14.26
N ALA A 123 20.06 22.58 13.02
CA ALA A 123 19.25 23.64 12.43
C ALA A 123 17.93 23.14 11.83
N ARG A 124 17.80 21.84 11.55
CA ARG A 124 16.61 21.27 10.90
C ARG A 124 15.44 21.26 11.88
N PRO A 125 14.30 21.91 11.55
CA PRO A 125 13.13 21.91 12.44
C PRO A 125 12.53 20.50 12.55
N ALA A 126 12.02 20.18 13.73
CA ALA A 126 11.27 18.94 13.93
C ALA A 126 9.97 18.97 13.12
N PHE A 127 9.70 17.89 12.39
CA PHE A 127 8.48 17.70 11.61
C PHE A 127 8.11 16.21 11.69
N GLY A 128 7.14 15.88 12.50
CA GLY A 128 6.80 14.47 12.72
C GLY A 128 5.51 14.31 13.52
N LYS A 129 5.60 14.06 14.80
CA LYS A 129 4.49 13.68 15.69
C LYS A 129 3.27 14.63 15.60
N ALA A 130 3.47 15.93 15.68
CA ALA A 130 2.37 16.90 15.63
C ALA A 130 1.68 16.94 14.28
N GLN A 131 2.43 16.77 13.21
CA GLN A 131 1.93 16.77 11.84
C GLN A 131 1.32 15.40 11.46
N ALA A 132 1.76 14.32 12.09
CA ALA A 132 1.27 12.97 11.78
C ALA A 132 -0.24 12.81 12.04
N GLU A 133 -0.80 13.48 13.06
CA GLU A 133 -2.25 13.46 13.31
C GLU A 133 -3.05 14.14 12.20
N GLN A 134 -2.56 15.29 11.73
CA GLN A 134 -3.17 16.00 10.60
C GLN A 134 -3.10 15.14 9.35
N ILE A 135 -1.91 14.65 9.00
CA ILE A 135 -1.70 13.81 7.82
C ILE A 135 -2.53 12.51 7.89
N ARG A 136 -2.62 11.88 9.06
CA ARG A 136 -3.51 10.72 9.26
C ARG A 136 -4.94 11.06 8.84
N SER A 137 -5.46 12.19 9.30
CA SER A 137 -6.82 12.63 8.98
C SER A 137 -6.99 12.89 7.47
N GLU A 138 -6.04 13.60 6.86
CA GLU A 138 -6.03 13.89 5.42
C GLU A 138 -5.99 12.61 4.58
N VAL A 139 -5.11 11.69 4.92
CA VAL A 139 -4.97 10.39 4.23
C VAL A 139 -6.25 9.56 4.36
N VAL A 140 -6.80 9.42 5.57
CA VAL A 140 -8.04 8.68 5.78
C VAL A 140 -9.20 9.31 5.03
N GLN A 141 -9.33 10.64 5.03
CA GLN A 141 -10.35 11.36 4.27
C GLN A 141 -10.19 11.14 2.76
N ALA A 142 -8.98 11.24 2.24
CA ALA A 142 -8.69 11.00 0.83
C ALA A 142 -9.03 9.55 0.41
N LEU A 143 -8.67 8.58 1.23
CA LEU A 143 -9.01 7.17 1.00
C LEU A 143 -10.54 6.94 1.04
N CYS A 144 -11.25 7.51 2.01
CA CYS A 144 -12.71 7.41 2.12
C CYS A 144 -13.45 8.04 0.93
N THR A 145 -12.87 9.06 0.31
CA THR A 145 -13.42 9.74 -0.89
C THR A 145 -12.81 9.22 -2.20
N GLN A 146 -12.09 8.09 -2.16
CA GLN A 146 -11.48 7.42 -3.32
C GLN A 146 -10.45 8.27 -4.09
N ARG A 147 -9.87 9.26 -3.42
CA ARG A 147 -8.80 10.11 -3.97
C ARG A 147 -7.44 9.53 -3.59
N PHE A 148 -7.11 8.38 -4.19
CA PHE A 148 -5.90 7.61 -3.84
C PHE A 148 -4.60 8.38 -4.16
N ASP A 149 -4.59 9.15 -5.24
CA ASP A 149 -3.43 9.99 -5.60
C ASP A 149 -3.18 11.08 -4.56
N ASP A 150 -4.25 11.69 -4.02
CA ASP A 150 -4.15 12.70 -2.96
C ASP A 150 -3.62 12.07 -1.65
N ALA A 151 -4.08 10.86 -1.31
CA ALA A 151 -3.58 10.12 -0.15
C ALA A 151 -2.08 9.78 -0.30
N ALA A 152 -1.67 9.33 -1.48
CA ALA A 152 -0.28 9.06 -1.80
C ALA A 152 0.58 10.34 -1.76
N ALA A 153 0.09 11.45 -2.30
CA ALA A 153 0.78 12.74 -2.29
C ALA A 153 0.95 13.28 -0.86
N ALA A 154 -0.08 13.19 0.00
CA ALA A 154 -0.03 13.61 1.39
C ALA A 154 1.01 12.80 2.19
N LEU A 155 1.01 11.47 2.04
CA LEU A 155 2.03 10.60 2.65
C LEU A 155 3.43 10.91 2.13
N ALA A 156 3.57 11.08 0.81
CA ALA A 156 4.86 11.40 0.20
C ALA A 156 5.42 12.70 0.74
N GLY A 157 4.62 13.77 0.78
CA GLY A 157 5.00 15.07 1.32
C GLY A 157 5.40 15.00 2.80
N PHE A 158 4.64 14.26 3.61
CA PHE A 158 4.98 14.03 5.01
C PHE A 158 6.34 13.34 5.17
N PHE A 159 6.55 12.21 4.52
CA PHE A 159 7.80 11.46 4.65
C PHE A 159 9.02 12.20 4.09
N ASP A 160 8.84 13.06 3.09
CA ASP A 160 9.93 13.90 2.56
C ASP A 160 10.34 15.01 3.54
N ALA A 161 9.39 15.53 4.31
CA ALA A 161 9.64 16.54 5.34
C ALA A 161 9.97 15.94 6.71
N TRP A 162 9.65 14.66 6.94
CA TRP A 162 9.73 14.01 8.25
C TRP A 162 11.13 14.05 8.85
N PHE A 163 11.22 14.63 10.05
CA PHE A 163 12.44 14.71 10.84
C PHE A 163 12.12 14.79 12.33
N GLU A 164 12.50 13.79 13.11
CA GLU A 164 12.27 13.72 14.54
C GLU A 164 13.59 13.64 15.32
N PRO A 165 14.07 14.75 15.91
CA PRO A 165 15.29 14.74 16.71
C PRO A 165 15.15 13.98 18.05
N THR A 166 13.93 13.65 18.48
CA THR A 166 13.60 13.05 19.78
C THR A 166 13.29 11.56 19.72
N ALA A 167 13.63 10.85 18.65
CA ALA A 167 13.46 9.39 18.53
C ALA A 167 12.00 8.85 18.69
N ASP A 168 10.97 9.65 18.51
CA ASP A 168 9.55 9.26 18.64
C ASP A 168 9.00 8.57 17.36
N VAL A 169 9.91 8.06 16.52
CA VAL A 169 9.60 7.34 15.27
C VAL A 169 8.54 6.24 15.44
N PRO A 170 8.60 5.37 16.47
CA PRO A 170 7.58 4.35 16.66
C PRO A 170 6.18 4.92 16.86
N TYR A 171 6.03 6.00 17.60
CA TYR A 171 4.74 6.63 17.86
C TYR A 171 4.14 7.22 16.59
N THR A 172 4.93 7.97 15.84
CA THR A 172 4.52 8.56 14.56
C THR A 172 4.06 7.49 13.56
N LEU A 173 4.81 6.39 13.47
CA LEU A 173 4.43 5.26 12.62
C LEU A 173 3.15 4.59 13.10
N ASP A 174 3.01 4.34 14.40
CA ASP A 174 1.81 3.71 14.96
C ASP A 174 0.55 4.52 14.69
N LEU A 175 0.65 5.85 14.75
CA LEU A 175 -0.44 6.76 14.45
C LEU A 175 -0.91 6.67 12.98
N LEU A 176 0.04 6.70 12.03
CA LEU A 176 -0.26 6.57 10.61
C LEU A 176 -0.80 5.17 10.26
N ILE A 177 -0.19 4.13 10.81
CA ILE A 177 -0.62 2.73 10.61
C ILE A 177 -2.04 2.51 11.15
N ALA A 178 -2.38 3.08 12.31
CA ALA A 178 -3.72 2.95 12.89
C ALA A 178 -4.78 3.54 11.95
N GLY A 179 -4.56 4.73 11.40
CA GLY A 179 -5.51 5.37 10.47
C GLY A 179 -5.74 4.55 9.20
N VAL A 180 -4.67 4.11 8.55
CA VAL A 180 -4.77 3.30 7.32
C VAL A 180 -5.38 1.93 7.62
N SER A 181 -5.05 1.31 8.77
CA SER A 181 -5.60 0.01 9.17
C SER A 181 -7.11 0.06 9.42
N GLU A 182 -7.59 1.12 10.07
CA GLU A 182 -9.01 1.35 10.31
C GLU A 182 -9.79 1.50 8.98
N TYR A 183 -9.24 2.28 8.06
CA TYR A 183 -9.80 2.40 6.71
C TYR A 183 -9.86 1.03 6.00
N ILE A 184 -8.75 0.28 5.93
CA ILE A 184 -8.69 -1.02 5.26
C ILE A 184 -9.68 -2.01 5.88
N ALA A 185 -9.81 -2.06 7.21
CA ALA A 185 -10.76 -2.94 7.88
C ALA A 185 -12.21 -2.60 7.52
N THR A 186 -12.54 -1.32 7.40
CA THR A 186 -13.86 -0.84 6.99
C THR A 186 -14.11 -1.13 5.52
N PHE A 187 -13.14 -0.86 4.66
CA PHE A 187 -13.17 -1.13 3.24
C PHE A 187 -13.40 -2.63 2.93
N LYS A 188 -12.63 -3.52 3.58
CA LYS A 188 -12.80 -4.97 3.42
C LYS A 188 -14.19 -5.47 3.80
N ARG A 189 -14.78 -4.89 4.87
CA ARG A 189 -16.15 -5.23 5.28
C ARG A 189 -17.20 -4.71 4.33
N ALA A 190 -17.09 -3.46 3.90
CA ALA A 190 -18.08 -2.80 3.06
C ALA A 190 -18.19 -3.45 1.67
N TYR A 191 -17.07 -3.86 1.11
CA TYR A 191 -16.99 -4.35 -0.28
C TYR A 191 -16.68 -5.84 -0.41
N ALA A 192 -16.57 -6.59 0.71
CA ALA A 192 -16.22 -8.01 0.73
C ALA A 192 -14.96 -8.34 -0.08
N VAL A 193 -13.96 -7.44 -0.02
CA VAL A 193 -12.70 -7.57 -0.78
C VAL A 193 -11.71 -8.42 -0.01
N THR A 194 -11.06 -9.35 -0.69
CA THR A 194 -9.91 -10.09 -0.18
C THR A 194 -8.64 -9.30 -0.53
N MET A 195 -8.09 -8.62 0.44
CA MET A 195 -6.79 -7.93 0.36
C MET A 195 -5.92 -8.47 1.48
N GLU A 196 -4.70 -8.91 1.15
CA GLU A 196 -3.73 -9.35 2.14
C GLU A 196 -3.12 -8.14 2.84
N TYR A 197 -3.62 -7.83 4.02
CA TYR A 197 -3.06 -6.80 4.88
C TYR A 197 -3.09 -7.27 6.33
N ASN A 198 -1.93 -7.26 6.97
CA ASN A 198 -1.75 -7.55 8.38
C ASN A 198 -1.06 -6.36 9.07
N PRO A 199 -1.78 -5.59 9.93
CA PRO A 199 -1.23 -4.41 10.60
C PRO A 199 0.03 -4.68 11.41
N SER A 200 0.09 -5.83 12.11
CA SER A 200 1.24 -6.18 12.95
C SER A 200 2.48 -6.49 12.13
N ARG A 201 2.32 -7.17 10.99
CA ARG A 201 3.41 -7.43 10.04
C ARG A 201 3.89 -6.12 9.42
N PHE A 202 2.98 -5.29 8.93
CA PHE A 202 3.30 -4.00 8.32
C PHE A 202 4.05 -3.09 9.32
N ARG A 203 3.56 -3.02 10.56
CA ARG A 203 4.25 -2.30 11.65
C ARG A 203 5.67 -2.81 11.87
N THR A 204 5.85 -4.12 11.88
CA THR A 204 7.17 -4.73 12.07
C THR A 204 8.11 -4.38 10.93
N GLU A 205 7.64 -4.40 9.68
CA GLU A 205 8.40 -4.03 8.51
C GLU A 205 8.76 -2.53 8.52
N ALA A 206 7.80 -1.67 8.84
CA ALA A 206 8.02 -0.23 8.95
C ALA A 206 9.04 0.14 10.03
N LEU A 207 8.98 -0.51 11.21
CA LEU A 207 9.95 -0.30 12.30
C LEU A 207 11.35 -0.88 12.02
N ARG A 208 11.45 -1.86 11.12
CA ARG A 208 12.72 -2.43 10.67
C ARG A 208 13.32 -1.69 9.49
N ALA A 209 12.56 -0.82 8.86
CA ALA A 209 13.03 -0.07 7.72
C ALA A 209 14.26 0.77 8.07
N GLU A 210 15.20 0.83 7.16
CA GLU A 210 16.52 1.43 7.37
C GLU A 210 16.50 2.96 7.28
N SER A 211 15.45 3.51 6.69
CA SER A 211 15.30 4.94 6.48
C SER A 211 13.83 5.33 6.32
N SER A 212 13.54 6.61 6.55
CA SER A 212 12.22 7.20 6.29
C SER A 212 11.75 6.99 4.85
N ARG A 213 12.67 6.96 3.88
CA ARG A 213 12.36 6.67 2.48
C ARG A 213 11.89 5.23 2.25
N ALA A 214 12.44 4.27 2.98
CA ALA A 214 11.99 2.88 2.90
C ALA A 214 10.57 2.75 3.47
N VAL A 215 10.28 3.44 4.58
CA VAL A 215 8.92 3.52 5.15
C VAL A 215 7.96 4.19 4.18
N LYS A 216 8.36 5.33 3.58
CA LYS A 216 7.56 6.01 2.54
C LYS A 216 7.11 5.03 1.46
N ARG A 217 8.03 4.22 0.92
CA ARG A 217 7.69 3.22 -0.09
C ARG A 217 6.65 2.22 0.40
N LEU A 218 6.80 1.67 1.61
CA LEU A 218 5.82 0.73 2.17
C LEU A 218 4.41 1.33 2.23
N PHE A 219 4.28 2.59 2.63
CA PHE A 219 2.98 3.25 2.68
C PHE A 219 2.41 3.56 1.30
N LEU A 220 3.25 3.97 0.34
CA LEU A 220 2.80 4.22 -1.03
C LEU A 220 2.37 2.93 -1.74
N ASP A 221 3.11 1.84 -1.56
CA ASP A 221 2.76 0.51 -2.07
C ASP A 221 1.41 0.06 -1.48
N LEU A 222 1.19 0.27 -0.19
CA LEU A 222 -0.08 -0.05 0.46
C LEU A 222 -1.26 0.76 -0.10
N VAL A 223 -1.08 2.06 -0.35
CA VAL A 223 -2.13 2.90 -0.99
C VAL A 223 -2.42 2.41 -2.40
N GLN A 224 -1.38 2.03 -3.15
CA GLN A 224 -1.52 1.45 -4.49
C GLN A 224 -2.30 0.13 -4.46
N ASP A 225 -2.01 -0.76 -3.51
CA ASP A 225 -2.74 -2.01 -3.33
C ASP A 225 -4.22 -1.77 -3.04
N VAL A 226 -4.54 -0.77 -2.19
CA VAL A 226 -5.92 -0.35 -1.91
C VAL A 226 -6.60 0.18 -3.18
N SER A 227 -5.92 1.01 -3.95
CA SER A 227 -6.43 1.57 -5.22
C SER A 227 -6.73 0.46 -6.23
N CYS A 228 -5.82 -0.50 -6.41
CA CYS A 228 -6.01 -1.66 -7.27
C CYS A 228 -7.18 -2.54 -6.82
N ALA A 229 -7.31 -2.75 -5.50
CA ALA A 229 -8.42 -3.50 -4.92
C ALA A 229 -9.75 -2.79 -5.19
N PHE A 230 -9.79 -1.46 -5.09
CA PHE A 230 -10.98 -0.66 -5.40
C PHE A 230 -11.35 -0.73 -6.89
N ALA A 231 -10.39 -0.55 -7.78
CA ALA A 231 -10.61 -0.67 -9.23
C ALA A 231 -11.17 -2.05 -9.62
N SER A 232 -10.77 -3.11 -8.90
CA SER A 232 -11.32 -4.45 -9.09
C SER A 232 -12.80 -4.57 -8.70
N ILE A 233 -13.29 -3.73 -7.78
CA ILE A 233 -14.71 -3.67 -7.37
C ILE A 233 -15.53 -2.94 -8.42
N ASP A 234 -15.05 -1.82 -8.91
CA ASP A 234 -15.72 -1.03 -9.94
C ASP A 234 -15.91 -1.87 -11.21
N ASN A 235 -14.90 -2.62 -11.62
CA ASN A 235 -15.03 -3.59 -12.68
C ASN A 235 -16.08 -4.68 -12.41
N ARG A 236 -16.17 -5.19 -11.14
CA ARG A 236 -17.21 -6.18 -10.77
C ARG A 236 -18.61 -5.58 -10.88
N SER A 237 -18.82 -4.34 -10.42
CA SER A 237 -20.10 -3.64 -10.54
C SER A 237 -20.50 -3.54 -12.02
N ASN A 238 -19.60 -3.10 -12.89
CA ASN A 238 -19.84 -2.99 -14.33
C ASN A 238 -20.21 -4.34 -14.96
N TYR A 239 -19.56 -5.44 -14.54
CA TYR A 239 -19.93 -6.79 -15.00
C TYR A 239 -21.33 -7.22 -14.52
N ILE A 240 -21.67 -6.92 -13.28
CA ILE A 240 -23.00 -7.27 -12.71
C ILE A 240 -24.10 -6.50 -13.44
N ASP A 241 -23.93 -5.21 -13.66
CA ASP A 241 -24.90 -4.37 -14.39
C ASP A 241 -25.05 -4.85 -15.85
N ALA A 242 -23.96 -5.20 -16.50
CA ALA A 242 -23.98 -5.80 -17.84
C ALA A 242 -24.72 -7.13 -17.87
N LEU A 243 -24.48 -8.01 -16.87
CA LEU A 243 -25.18 -9.31 -16.75
C LEU A 243 -26.68 -9.12 -16.51
N ILE A 244 -27.07 -8.24 -15.60
CA ILE A 244 -28.48 -7.94 -15.30
C ILE A 244 -29.15 -7.40 -16.55
N GLY A 245 -28.58 -6.40 -17.20
CA GLY A 245 -29.12 -5.82 -18.41
C GLY A 245 -29.20 -6.81 -19.58
N TYR A 246 -28.26 -7.75 -19.68
CA TYR A 246 -28.35 -8.82 -20.67
C TYR A 246 -29.45 -9.83 -20.34
N ILE A 247 -29.58 -10.24 -19.07
CA ILE A 247 -30.65 -11.12 -18.60
C ILE A 247 -32.02 -10.48 -18.85
N GLU A 248 -32.20 -9.20 -18.54
CA GLU A 248 -33.46 -8.47 -18.72
C GLU A 248 -33.87 -8.31 -20.20
N ARG A 249 -32.90 -8.19 -21.10
CA ARG A 249 -33.17 -8.12 -22.55
C ARG A 249 -33.43 -9.48 -23.20
N ASN A 250 -32.89 -10.55 -22.62
CA ASN A 250 -32.89 -11.87 -23.23
C ASN A 250 -33.62 -12.95 -22.40
N TYR A 251 -34.35 -12.59 -21.34
CA TYR A 251 -35.02 -13.56 -20.44
C TYR A 251 -35.97 -14.50 -21.18
N ALA A 252 -36.54 -14.07 -22.31
CA ALA A 252 -37.49 -14.84 -23.12
C ALA A 252 -36.81 -15.97 -23.91
N ASP A 253 -35.49 -15.95 -24.07
CA ASP A 253 -34.77 -17.03 -24.75
C ASP A 253 -34.66 -18.25 -23.79
N PRO A 254 -35.30 -19.41 -24.14
CA PRO A 254 -35.21 -20.60 -23.30
C PRO A 254 -33.82 -21.20 -23.22
N LYS A 255 -32.89 -20.85 -24.12
CA LYS A 255 -31.50 -21.29 -24.12
C LYS A 255 -30.60 -20.45 -23.20
N LEU A 256 -31.11 -19.30 -22.72
CA LEU A 256 -30.33 -18.45 -21.83
C LEU A 256 -29.98 -19.22 -20.54
N ASN A 257 -28.69 -19.43 -20.36
CA ASN A 257 -28.09 -20.14 -19.21
C ASN A 257 -26.81 -19.44 -18.76
N ILE A 258 -26.15 -20.00 -17.73
CA ILE A 258 -24.95 -19.44 -17.15
C ILE A 258 -23.78 -19.41 -18.15
N ASP A 259 -23.68 -20.40 -19.04
CA ASP A 259 -22.57 -20.51 -20.00
C ASP A 259 -22.71 -19.41 -21.08
N ALA A 260 -23.92 -19.18 -21.58
CA ALA A 260 -24.20 -18.07 -22.50
C ALA A 260 -23.89 -16.69 -21.89
N LEU A 261 -24.15 -16.54 -20.59
CA LEU A 261 -23.80 -15.32 -19.86
C LEU A 261 -22.29 -15.18 -19.66
N ALA A 262 -21.60 -16.27 -19.39
CA ALA A 262 -20.16 -16.33 -19.23
C ALA A 262 -19.45 -15.91 -20.53
N ASP A 263 -19.90 -16.45 -21.65
CA ASP A 263 -19.39 -16.09 -22.98
C ASP A 263 -19.63 -14.62 -23.32
N HIS A 264 -20.81 -14.08 -22.94
CA HIS A 264 -21.13 -12.68 -23.20
C HIS A 264 -20.20 -11.69 -22.51
N VAL A 265 -19.80 -11.97 -21.25
CA VAL A 265 -18.92 -11.08 -20.48
C VAL A 265 -17.44 -11.49 -20.51
N GLY A 266 -17.09 -12.59 -21.19
CA GLY A 266 -15.71 -13.06 -21.32
C GLY A 266 -15.11 -13.61 -20.01
N LEU A 267 -15.94 -14.14 -19.11
CA LEU A 267 -15.53 -14.69 -17.80
C LEU A 267 -15.96 -16.15 -17.68
N SER A 268 -15.33 -16.92 -16.77
CA SER A 268 -15.77 -18.28 -16.50
C SER A 268 -17.13 -18.34 -15.78
N ALA A 269 -17.93 -19.38 -16.06
CA ALA A 269 -19.24 -19.61 -15.41
C ALA A 269 -19.14 -19.61 -13.87
N SER A 270 -18.10 -20.24 -13.30
CA SER A 270 -17.88 -20.26 -11.85
C SER A 270 -17.62 -18.84 -11.30
N HIS A 271 -16.85 -18.02 -12.02
CA HIS A 271 -16.52 -16.66 -11.61
C HIS A 271 -17.77 -15.75 -11.59
N ILE A 272 -18.54 -15.73 -12.69
CA ILE A 272 -19.76 -14.91 -12.77
C ILE A 272 -20.81 -15.35 -11.74
N GLN A 273 -20.95 -16.66 -11.46
CA GLN A 273 -21.85 -17.19 -10.43
C GLN A 273 -21.50 -16.62 -9.04
N ASN A 274 -20.21 -16.59 -8.69
CA ASN A 274 -19.73 -16.09 -7.41
C ASN A 274 -19.94 -14.58 -7.25
N ILE A 275 -19.52 -13.78 -8.25
CA ILE A 275 -19.65 -12.31 -8.20
C ILE A 275 -21.13 -11.90 -8.21
N PHE A 276 -21.98 -12.55 -9.03
CA PHE A 276 -23.40 -12.28 -9.11
C PHE A 276 -24.11 -12.60 -7.77
N LYS A 277 -23.81 -13.77 -7.18
CA LYS A 277 -24.39 -14.17 -5.88
C LYS A 277 -23.94 -13.22 -4.76
N ALA A 278 -22.69 -12.77 -4.76
CA ALA A 278 -22.18 -11.81 -3.79
C ALA A 278 -22.89 -10.45 -3.91
N ALA A 279 -23.17 -9.98 -5.13
CA ALA A 279 -23.79 -8.69 -5.39
C ALA A 279 -25.32 -8.70 -5.20
N THR A 280 -26.03 -9.77 -5.64
CA THR A 280 -27.51 -9.84 -5.68
C THR A 280 -28.13 -10.69 -4.57
N GLY A 281 -27.32 -11.41 -3.80
CA GLY A 281 -27.78 -12.36 -2.79
C GLY A 281 -28.39 -13.66 -3.35
N SER A 282 -28.46 -13.82 -4.69
CA SER A 282 -29.11 -14.98 -5.34
C SER A 282 -28.27 -15.55 -6.48
N SER A 283 -28.49 -16.85 -6.80
CA SER A 283 -27.84 -17.41 -7.98
C SER A 283 -28.45 -16.84 -9.27
N ILE A 284 -27.66 -16.79 -10.36
CA ILE A 284 -28.11 -16.34 -11.69
C ILE A 284 -29.38 -17.10 -12.12
N SER A 285 -29.41 -18.44 -11.96
CA SER A 285 -30.56 -19.25 -12.32
C SER A 285 -31.83 -18.95 -11.50
N ALA A 286 -31.63 -18.59 -10.21
CA ALA A 286 -32.76 -18.19 -9.35
C ALA A 286 -33.26 -16.79 -9.74
N TYR A 287 -32.36 -15.87 -10.05
CA TYR A 287 -32.69 -14.52 -10.53
C TYR A 287 -33.48 -14.58 -11.85
N LEU A 288 -32.96 -15.28 -12.86
CA LEU A 288 -33.61 -15.46 -14.17
C LEU A 288 -34.98 -16.08 -14.02
N ARG A 289 -35.13 -17.12 -13.18
CA ARG A 289 -36.40 -17.76 -12.91
C ARG A 289 -37.41 -16.81 -12.29
N ARG A 290 -37.02 -16.02 -11.32
CA ARG A 290 -37.87 -15.00 -10.68
C ARG A 290 -38.29 -13.93 -11.68
N LEU A 291 -37.39 -13.46 -12.54
CA LEU A 291 -37.68 -12.48 -13.58
C LEU A 291 -38.74 -13.03 -14.55
N ARG A 292 -38.54 -14.26 -15.05
CA ARG A 292 -39.50 -14.93 -15.95
C ARG A 292 -40.89 -15.10 -15.32
N LEU A 293 -40.94 -15.44 -14.03
CA LEU A 293 -42.21 -15.55 -13.30
C LEU A 293 -42.89 -14.20 -13.14
N ASN A 294 -42.16 -13.14 -12.81
CA ASN A 294 -42.71 -11.79 -12.72
C ASN A 294 -43.27 -11.33 -14.07
N LYS A 295 -42.53 -11.58 -15.16
CA LYS A 295 -43.02 -11.29 -16.51
C LYS A 295 -44.25 -12.12 -16.89
N ALA A 296 -44.33 -13.37 -16.46
CA ALA A 296 -45.52 -14.18 -16.66
C ALA A 296 -46.76 -13.62 -15.93
N THR A 297 -46.61 -13.12 -14.71
CA THR A 297 -47.72 -12.47 -13.98
C THR A 297 -48.16 -11.16 -14.65
N GLU A 298 -47.23 -10.39 -15.23
CA GLU A 298 -47.55 -9.20 -16.04
C GLU A 298 -48.41 -9.59 -17.25
N PHE A 299 -48.02 -10.65 -17.99
CA PHE A 299 -48.82 -11.16 -19.15
C PHE A 299 -50.18 -11.67 -18.71
N LEU A 300 -50.27 -12.45 -17.63
CA LEU A 300 -51.53 -12.94 -17.09
C LEU A 300 -52.51 -11.81 -16.72
N ALA A 301 -52.00 -10.67 -16.20
CA ALA A 301 -52.82 -9.56 -15.79
C ALA A 301 -53.23 -8.62 -16.94
N GLN A 302 -52.46 -8.58 -18.04
CA GLN A 302 -52.65 -7.58 -19.10
C GLN A 302 -53.11 -8.11 -20.46
N THR A 303 -53.23 -9.45 -20.60
CA THR A 303 -53.52 -10.07 -21.89
C THR A 303 -54.39 -11.29 -21.76
N ASP A 304 -55.15 -11.59 -22.83
CA ASP A 304 -55.96 -12.84 -22.96
C ASP A 304 -55.18 -13.97 -23.66
N VAL A 305 -53.85 -13.88 -23.63
CA VAL A 305 -52.98 -14.88 -24.28
C VAL A 305 -53.05 -16.21 -23.54
N PRO A 306 -53.11 -17.34 -24.26
CA PRO A 306 -53.12 -18.66 -23.65
C PRO A 306 -51.93 -18.90 -22.72
N ILE A 307 -52.14 -19.54 -21.60
CA ILE A 307 -51.08 -19.79 -20.59
C ILE A 307 -49.88 -20.56 -21.17
N SER A 308 -50.10 -21.45 -22.14
CA SER A 308 -49.02 -22.13 -22.87
C SER A 308 -48.14 -21.17 -23.65
N GLU A 309 -48.73 -20.18 -24.28
CA GLU A 309 -48.01 -19.15 -25.05
C GLU A 309 -47.30 -18.16 -24.11
N ILE A 310 -47.89 -17.86 -22.93
CA ILE A 310 -47.21 -17.07 -21.88
C ILE A 310 -45.94 -17.79 -21.42
N ALA A 311 -45.99 -19.12 -21.20
CA ALA A 311 -44.83 -19.92 -20.85
C ALA A 311 -43.70 -19.80 -21.89
N GLU A 312 -44.04 -19.86 -23.20
CA GLU A 312 -43.06 -19.71 -24.29
C GLU A 312 -42.50 -18.30 -24.35
N ARG A 313 -43.33 -17.24 -24.32
CA ARG A 313 -42.93 -15.84 -24.40
C ARG A 313 -42.09 -15.41 -23.19
N THR A 314 -42.21 -16.13 -22.06
CA THR A 314 -41.42 -15.87 -20.87
C THR A 314 -40.19 -16.79 -20.73
N GLY A 315 -39.88 -17.58 -21.78
CA GLY A 315 -38.66 -18.38 -21.87
C GLY A 315 -38.66 -19.68 -21.04
N PHE A 316 -39.82 -20.21 -20.64
CA PHE A 316 -39.84 -21.49 -19.89
C PHE A 316 -39.71 -22.70 -20.84
N GLY A 317 -39.91 -22.56 -22.12
CA GLY A 317 -39.72 -23.62 -23.13
C GLY A 317 -40.57 -24.85 -22.98
N ASN A 318 -41.17 -25.10 -21.81
CA ASN A 318 -42.05 -26.21 -21.49
C ASN A 318 -43.16 -25.78 -20.50
N SER A 319 -44.41 -25.86 -20.97
CA SER A 319 -45.58 -25.43 -20.20
C SER A 319 -45.74 -26.22 -18.86
N ASN A 320 -45.48 -27.53 -18.88
CA ASN A 320 -45.60 -28.34 -17.61
C ASN A 320 -44.57 -27.91 -16.57
N TYR A 321 -43.37 -27.61 -17.00
CA TYR A 321 -42.34 -27.06 -16.11
C TYR A 321 -42.76 -25.69 -15.58
N PHE A 322 -43.30 -24.81 -16.44
CA PHE A 322 -43.85 -23.54 -16.03
C PHE A 322 -44.89 -23.65 -14.96
N TYR A 323 -45.91 -24.52 -15.15
CA TYR A 323 -46.95 -24.74 -14.15
C TYR A 323 -46.39 -25.19 -12.78
N THR A 324 -45.42 -26.09 -12.78
CA THR A 324 -44.78 -26.60 -11.56
C THR A 324 -44.00 -25.47 -10.83
N VAL A 325 -43.24 -24.70 -11.56
CA VAL A 325 -42.40 -23.61 -10.99
C VAL A 325 -43.27 -22.46 -10.52
N PHE A 326 -44.30 -22.10 -11.27
CA PHE A 326 -45.27 -21.04 -10.92
C PHE A 326 -45.99 -21.39 -9.63
N LYS A 327 -46.60 -22.61 -9.54
CA LYS A 327 -47.28 -23.10 -8.33
C LYS A 327 -46.35 -23.14 -7.12
N ARG A 328 -45.09 -23.54 -7.34
CA ARG A 328 -44.11 -23.57 -6.24
C ARG A 328 -43.75 -22.15 -5.73
N HIS A 329 -43.80 -21.14 -6.60
CA HIS A 329 -43.43 -19.78 -6.25
C HIS A 329 -44.60 -18.98 -5.66
N TYR A 330 -45.80 -19.08 -6.24
CA TYR A 330 -46.98 -18.32 -5.87
C TYR A 330 -48.02 -19.11 -5.04
N ALA A 331 -47.76 -20.38 -4.77
CA ALA A 331 -48.65 -21.33 -4.07
C ALA A 331 -49.97 -21.64 -4.80
N VAL A 332 -50.22 -21.04 -5.96
CA VAL A 332 -51.39 -21.26 -6.84
C VAL A 332 -50.94 -21.58 -8.26
N THR A 333 -51.78 -22.26 -9.06
CA THR A 333 -51.49 -22.48 -10.49
C THR A 333 -51.68 -21.19 -11.29
N PRO A 334 -51.08 -21.07 -12.51
CA PRO A 334 -51.35 -19.94 -13.39
C PRO A 334 -52.84 -19.72 -13.68
N SER A 335 -53.63 -20.79 -13.85
CA SER A 335 -55.07 -20.71 -14.07
C SER A 335 -55.85 -20.20 -12.86
N GLU A 336 -55.48 -20.66 -11.66
CA GLU A 336 -56.07 -20.17 -10.40
C GLU A 336 -55.67 -18.69 -10.17
N TYR A 337 -54.44 -18.32 -10.47
CA TYR A 337 -53.95 -16.95 -10.37
C TYR A 337 -54.74 -16.01 -11.29
N LEU A 338 -54.96 -16.42 -12.56
CA LEU A 338 -55.77 -15.69 -13.53
C LEU A 338 -57.19 -15.45 -13.00
N SER A 339 -57.82 -16.49 -12.44
CA SER A 339 -59.16 -16.40 -11.84
C SER A 339 -59.24 -15.47 -10.63
N LEU A 340 -58.13 -15.30 -9.90
CA LEU A 340 -58.09 -14.40 -8.75
C LEU A 340 -57.93 -12.91 -9.13
N ILE A 341 -57.32 -12.62 -10.27
CA ILE A 341 -57.06 -11.23 -10.70
C ILE A 341 -58.17 -10.67 -11.64
N HIS A 342 -59.04 -11.53 -12.19
CA HIS A 342 -60.13 -11.12 -13.05
C HIS A 342 -61.53 -11.18 -12.35
N ILE A 343 -61.54 -11.21 -11.00
CA ILE A 343 -62.73 -10.98 -10.21
C ILE A 343 -62.96 -9.48 -10.06
#